data_a1c372fc72df5160ea486baca9cfe888
#
_entry.id   a1c372fc72df5160ea486baca9cfe888
#
_cell.length_a   1.000
_cell.length_b   1.000
_cell.length_c   1.000
_cell.angle_alpha   90.00
_cell.angle_beta   90.00
_cell.angle_gamma   90.00
#
_symmetry.space_group_name_H-M   'P 1'
#
loop_
_entity.id
_entity.type
_entity.pdbx_description
1 polymer ?
#
loop_
_entity_poly.entity_id
_entity_poly.type
_entity_poly.pdbx_seq_one_letter_code
_entity_poly.pdbx_strand_id
1 'polypeptide(L)'
;MVSRGIPDYVDDTKDQIYSQGIMSGGFGRLIAGSDEVERLLSEMDSESKKSLKSWYWFDWANQAFALTVITVVVPTLLSNMFNLANGGSAEYAGMTFTGDSFYAVVLGISSVFVAIVSPVLGAVADRMPIKKRILKIYTIIGILFTALMGLAPYMSEESSYKFLAICLIMGNIGFAGGHAIYSAFLPYLGDKRLMDHISSWGYAYGFLGGSTLLTIHLIVGLRFGFEDPDVQCFVFLTSALWWLGFSVPIFRNTPEPEIPNPTEYTSFFEATMDGVREIRKTFSEIRRYRVLTLFMCGYLLFYDGVNAIGGLAAAYADSVLRIDFSMNFVLLLSANIVAIPMTIIGGSLASRYSNKSILGGALAIFCVVSVLGVGFAPLELEGDHERYDFRYDWDQEEDSYKLSTLYNRGVDGWVSESGEGDEEFREAFLQFLKSGDEERPLLSLEESSLLVLRMENSTQHRFSFSFRGGALDGASSVGIDHPTVIEGGPIDWWPNLLRDNVWEPVGIGINLQWIILGMTFGMVMGVAGALSRSLFSMLIPKSKTTEFFGFFAFIGKAVSVLGPIVYAIVAASMDSRMGLLSVVVPILMGMCFFFVVDVEEGIRVAREVDGEVASGTNEVV
;
A
#
# COMPACT_ATOMS: atom_id res chain seq x y z
N MET A 1 -15.39 25.10 -59.76
CA MET A 1 -14.02 24.69 -59.41
C MET A 1 -14.13 23.91 -58.10
N VAL A 2 -13.91 22.61 -58.23
CA VAL A 2 -14.10 21.61 -57.17
C VAL A 2 -12.78 21.42 -56.46
N SER A 3 -12.68 21.68 -55.16
CA SER A 3 -11.56 21.23 -54.33
C SER A 3 -11.99 19.95 -53.59
N ARG A 4 -11.46 18.84 -54.06
CA ARG A 4 -11.57 17.54 -53.38
C ARG A 4 -10.67 17.53 -52.17
N GLY A 5 -11.26 17.27 -50.99
CA GLY A 5 -10.50 16.94 -49.79
C GLY A 5 -9.79 15.61 -49.94
N ILE A 6 -8.57 15.57 -49.44
CA ILE A 6 -7.72 14.38 -49.30
C ILE A 6 -8.23 13.62 -48.07
N PRO A 7 -8.50 12.33 -48.13
CA PRO A 7 -8.89 11.56 -46.92
C PRO A 7 -7.67 11.33 -46.03
N ASP A 8 -7.87 11.56 -44.72
CA ASP A 8 -6.95 11.20 -43.64
C ASP A 8 -6.80 9.66 -43.51
N TYR A 9 -5.94 9.07 -44.32
CA TYR A 9 -5.67 7.62 -44.31
C TYR A 9 -4.24 7.28 -43.85
N VAL A 10 -3.59 8.16 -43.08
CA VAL A 10 -2.16 8.01 -42.74
C VAL A 10 -1.89 7.61 -41.30
N ASP A 11 -2.88 7.63 -40.42
CA ASP A 11 -2.63 7.41 -38.97
C ASP A 11 -2.80 5.96 -38.49
N ASP A 12 -3.72 5.19 -39.11
CA ASP A 12 -3.97 3.79 -38.67
C ASP A 12 -2.82 2.82 -39.03
N THR A 13 -2.04 3.11 -40.06
CA THR A 13 -0.93 2.25 -40.48
C THR A 13 0.32 2.42 -39.63
N LYS A 14 0.54 3.59 -39.05
CA LYS A 14 1.68 3.81 -38.12
C LYS A 14 1.48 3.10 -36.81
N ASP A 15 0.27 3.15 -36.23
CA ASP A 15 -0.06 2.45 -34.99
C ASP A 15 -0.02 0.92 -35.16
N GLN A 16 -0.40 0.39 -36.33
CA GLN A 16 -0.26 -1.04 -36.64
C GLN A 16 1.20 -1.47 -36.84
N ILE A 17 2.04 -0.64 -37.47
CA ILE A 17 3.47 -0.94 -37.63
C ILE A 17 4.23 -0.85 -36.32
N TYR A 18 3.89 0.10 -35.45
CA TYR A 18 4.47 0.18 -34.09
C TYR A 18 4.04 -0.98 -33.21
N SER A 19 2.78 -1.42 -33.28
CA SER A 19 2.30 -2.58 -32.50
C SER A 19 2.92 -3.90 -33.00
N GLN A 20 3.09 -4.11 -34.28
CA GLN A 20 3.72 -5.31 -34.84
C GLN A 20 5.24 -5.36 -34.60
N GLY A 21 5.93 -4.22 -34.59
CA GLY A 21 7.39 -4.17 -34.36
C GLY A 21 7.78 -4.46 -32.90
N ILE A 22 6.98 -4.03 -31.91
CA ILE A 22 7.22 -4.27 -30.49
C ILE A 22 6.80 -5.69 -30.09
N MET A 23 5.80 -6.27 -30.75
CA MET A 23 5.27 -7.61 -30.46
C MET A 23 6.11 -8.78 -31.02
N SER A 24 7.09 -8.54 -31.87
CA SER A 24 7.94 -9.59 -32.45
C SER A 24 9.04 -10.08 -31.52
N GLY A 25 9.33 -9.37 -30.42
CA GLY A 25 10.30 -9.77 -29.39
C GLY A 25 9.68 -10.65 -28.32
N GLY A 26 10.48 -11.50 -27.66
CA GLY A 26 10.02 -12.38 -26.57
C GLY A 26 9.28 -11.65 -25.45
N PHE A 27 9.65 -10.39 -25.14
CA PHE A 27 9.00 -9.53 -24.16
C PHE A 27 7.60 -9.06 -24.63
N GLY A 28 7.44 -8.73 -25.92
CA GLY A 28 6.12 -8.38 -26.49
C GLY A 28 5.09 -9.50 -26.32
N ARG A 29 5.50 -10.76 -26.52
CA ARG A 29 4.62 -11.91 -26.31
C ARG A 29 4.24 -12.13 -24.84
N LEU A 30 5.10 -11.77 -23.89
CA LEU A 30 4.79 -11.87 -22.46
C LEU A 30 3.72 -10.86 -22.00
N ILE A 31 3.59 -9.74 -22.70
CA ILE A 31 2.65 -8.66 -22.35
C ILE A 31 1.29 -8.80 -23.06
N ALA A 32 1.29 -9.37 -24.27
CA ALA A 32 0.13 -9.38 -25.16
C ALA A 32 -1.05 -10.24 -24.69
N GLY A 33 -0.82 -11.19 -23.78
CA GLY A 33 -1.85 -12.14 -23.38
C GLY A 33 -1.88 -13.41 -24.25
N SER A 34 -2.97 -14.16 -24.21
CA SER A 34 -3.19 -15.31 -25.09
C SER A 34 -3.65 -14.84 -26.48
N ASP A 35 -3.46 -15.68 -27.50
CA ASP A 35 -3.93 -15.40 -28.87
C ASP A 35 -5.46 -15.10 -28.89
N GLU A 36 -6.21 -15.71 -27.97
CA GLU A 36 -7.63 -15.45 -27.80
C GLU A 36 -7.91 -14.05 -27.27
N VAL A 37 -7.12 -13.57 -26.31
CA VAL A 37 -7.22 -12.19 -25.78
C VAL A 37 -6.94 -11.17 -26.87
N GLU A 38 -5.88 -11.38 -27.64
CA GLU A 38 -5.54 -10.48 -28.77
C GLU A 38 -6.66 -10.43 -29.81
N ARG A 39 -7.24 -11.59 -30.16
CA ARG A 39 -8.36 -11.67 -31.07
C ARG A 39 -9.57 -10.89 -30.53
N LEU A 40 -9.99 -11.16 -29.31
CA LEU A 40 -11.14 -10.50 -28.68
C LEU A 40 -10.96 -8.99 -28.59
N LEU A 41 -9.75 -8.52 -28.24
CA LEU A 41 -9.43 -7.09 -28.22
C LEU A 41 -9.46 -6.46 -29.63
N SER A 42 -9.03 -7.20 -30.65
CA SER A 42 -9.08 -6.71 -32.04
C SER A 42 -10.51 -6.58 -32.55
N GLU A 43 -11.39 -7.51 -32.17
CA GLU A 43 -12.81 -7.57 -32.55
C GLU A 43 -13.66 -6.53 -31.83
N MET A 44 -13.16 -5.91 -30.71
CA MET A 44 -13.90 -4.85 -30.03
C MET A 44 -14.08 -3.63 -30.95
N ASP A 45 -15.27 -3.03 -30.88
CA ASP A 45 -15.57 -1.78 -31.57
C ASP A 45 -14.82 -0.57 -31.00
N SER A 46 -14.81 0.54 -31.72
CA SER A 46 -14.08 1.75 -31.32
C SER A 46 -14.63 2.37 -30.01
N GLU A 47 -15.93 2.29 -29.74
CA GLU A 47 -16.55 2.84 -28.52
C GLU A 47 -16.17 2.01 -27.30
N SER A 48 -16.22 0.69 -27.41
CA SER A 48 -15.80 -0.23 -26.35
C SER A 48 -14.32 -0.06 -26.02
N LYS A 49 -13.44 0.06 -27.02
CA LYS A 49 -12.01 0.37 -26.82
C LYS A 49 -11.79 1.70 -26.10
N LYS A 50 -12.58 2.72 -26.45
CA LYS A 50 -12.51 4.04 -25.82
C LYS A 50 -13.01 4.01 -24.37
N SER A 51 -14.08 3.26 -24.11
CA SER A 51 -14.59 3.02 -22.76
C SER A 51 -13.56 2.31 -21.89
N LEU A 52 -12.93 1.25 -22.41
CA LEU A 52 -11.88 0.49 -21.75
C LEU A 52 -10.67 1.37 -21.38
N LYS A 53 -10.15 2.16 -22.33
CA LYS A 53 -9.07 3.12 -22.05
C LYS A 53 -9.47 4.13 -20.99
N SER A 54 -10.70 4.61 -21.01
CA SER A 54 -11.21 5.58 -20.03
C SER A 54 -11.30 4.99 -18.63
N TRP A 55 -11.58 3.70 -18.52
CA TRP A 55 -11.56 2.96 -17.27
C TRP A 55 -10.13 2.82 -16.72
N TYR A 56 -9.11 2.54 -17.55
CA TYR A 56 -7.71 2.55 -17.13
C TYR A 56 -7.25 3.93 -16.63
N TRP A 57 -7.65 5.02 -17.30
CA TRP A 57 -7.35 6.38 -16.87
C TRP A 57 -7.95 6.74 -15.52
N PHE A 58 -9.04 6.11 -15.13
CA PHE A 58 -9.62 6.33 -13.80
C PHE A 58 -8.76 5.69 -12.70
N ASP A 59 -8.19 4.50 -12.91
CA ASP A 59 -7.22 3.89 -11.98
C ASP A 59 -5.94 4.76 -11.87
N TRP A 60 -5.43 5.26 -12.99
CA TRP A 60 -4.35 6.24 -13.02
C TRP A 60 -4.66 7.48 -12.15
N ALA A 61 -5.86 8.03 -12.28
CA ALA A 61 -6.30 9.20 -11.54
C ALA A 61 -6.41 8.95 -10.03
N ASN A 62 -7.02 7.84 -9.67
CA ASN A 62 -7.45 7.48 -8.33
C ASN A 62 -6.26 7.13 -7.42
N GLN A 63 -5.22 6.51 -7.97
CA GLN A 63 -4.01 6.12 -7.22
C GLN A 63 -3.19 7.32 -6.72
N ALA A 64 -3.38 8.50 -7.26
CA ALA A 64 -2.78 9.72 -6.72
C ALA A 64 -3.18 9.95 -5.24
N PHE A 65 -4.48 9.77 -4.93
CA PHE A 65 -4.98 9.88 -3.57
C PHE A 65 -4.49 8.72 -2.68
N ALA A 66 -4.54 7.49 -3.18
CA ALA A 66 -4.13 6.32 -2.41
C ALA A 66 -2.64 6.37 -2.04
N LEU A 67 -1.77 6.59 -3.03
CA LEU A 67 -0.33 6.49 -2.82
C LEU A 67 0.23 7.74 -2.13
N THR A 68 -0.04 8.93 -2.65
CA THR A 68 0.54 10.17 -2.08
C THR A 68 -0.19 10.59 -0.80
N VAL A 69 -1.52 10.71 -0.84
CA VAL A 69 -2.28 11.33 0.26
C VAL A 69 -2.39 10.37 1.44
N ILE A 70 -3.00 9.20 1.26
CA ILE A 70 -3.27 8.26 2.37
C ILE A 70 -2.01 7.56 2.86
N THR A 71 -1.11 7.13 1.95
CA THR A 71 0.02 6.28 2.35
C THR A 71 1.23 7.07 2.83
N VAL A 72 1.47 8.27 2.26
CA VAL A 72 2.73 9.00 2.49
C VAL A 72 2.51 10.27 3.32
N VAL A 73 1.66 11.19 2.88
CA VAL A 73 1.63 12.55 3.43
C VAL A 73 0.76 12.65 4.69
N VAL A 74 -0.49 12.21 4.62
CA VAL A 74 -1.45 12.43 5.71
C VAL A 74 -1.11 11.69 7.01
N PRO A 75 -0.57 10.46 7.01
CA PRO A 75 -0.20 9.80 8.26
C PRO A 75 0.73 10.65 9.11
N THR A 76 1.84 11.08 8.54
CA THR A 76 2.84 11.91 9.23
C THR A 76 2.29 13.31 9.54
N LEU A 77 1.63 13.95 8.58
CA LEU A 77 1.13 15.32 8.76
C LEU A 77 0.05 15.40 9.85
N LEU A 78 -0.94 14.52 9.83
CA LEU A 78 -2.00 14.51 10.83
C LEU A 78 -1.48 14.16 12.22
N SER A 79 -0.55 13.19 12.30
CA SER A 79 0.12 12.80 13.53
C SER A 79 0.90 13.98 14.14
N ASN A 80 1.71 14.65 13.34
CA ASN A 80 2.47 15.81 13.77
C ASN A 80 1.57 16.97 14.21
N MET A 81 0.55 17.33 13.43
CA MET A 81 -0.41 18.38 13.79
C MET A 81 -1.15 18.07 15.09
N PHE A 82 -1.53 16.80 15.28
CA PHE A 82 -2.18 16.38 16.52
C PHE A 82 -1.24 16.50 17.72
N ASN A 83 0.00 16.03 17.58
CA ASN A 83 1.00 16.07 18.66
C ASN A 83 1.37 17.52 19.03
N LEU A 84 1.54 18.40 18.04
CA LEU A 84 1.80 19.82 18.29
C LEU A 84 0.65 20.48 19.05
N ALA A 85 -0.59 20.23 18.64
CA ALA A 85 -1.78 20.84 19.27
C ALA A 85 -2.06 20.32 20.69
N ASN A 86 -1.61 19.10 21.03
CA ASN A 86 -1.98 18.43 22.28
C ASN A 86 -0.78 18.09 23.19
N GLY A 87 0.43 18.57 22.87
CA GLY A 87 1.63 18.27 23.64
C GLY A 87 2.01 16.78 23.62
N GLY A 88 1.80 16.10 22.47
CA GLY A 88 2.15 14.69 22.26
C GLY A 88 1.00 13.70 22.46
N SER A 89 0.02 13.98 23.32
CA SER A 89 -1.14 13.11 23.54
C SER A 89 -2.37 13.87 24.04
N ALA A 90 -3.56 13.30 23.80
CA ALA A 90 -4.81 13.83 24.33
C ALA A 90 -5.75 12.72 24.78
N GLU A 91 -6.54 12.98 25.81
CA GLU A 91 -7.54 12.05 26.32
C GLU A 91 -8.92 12.33 25.70
N TYR A 92 -9.49 11.33 25.03
CA TYR A 92 -10.86 11.36 24.49
C TYR A 92 -11.62 10.12 24.95
N ALA A 93 -12.78 10.31 25.54
CA ALA A 93 -13.66 9.25 26.03
C ALA A 93 -12.97 8.25 26.98
N GLY A 94 -12.02 8.71 27.81
CA GLY A 94 -11.28 7.88 28.76
C GLY A 94 -10.15 7.04 28.14
N MET A 95 -9.78 7.33 26.89
CA MET A 95 -8.64 6.72 26.20
C MET A 95 -7.63 7.79 25.79
N THR A 96 -6.35 7.50 25.99
CA THR A 96 -5.25 8.38 25.59
C THR A 96 -4.86 8.09 24.14
N PHE A 97 -4.87 9.13 23.31
CA PHE A 97 -4.49 9.08 21.91
C PHE A 97 -3.17 9.82 21.69
N THR A 98 -2.29 9.21 20.92
CA THR A 98 -1.16 9.83 20.26
C THR A 98 -1.55 10.20 18.83
N GLY A 99 -0.73 10.98 18.12
CA GLY A 99 -1.01 11.35 16.73
C GLY A 99 -1.28 10.15 15.81
N ASP A 100 -0.50 9.08 15.94
CA ASP A 100 -0.64 7.87 15.11
C ASP A 100 -1.92 7.11 15.42
N SER A 101 -2.26 6.95 16.70
CA SER A 101 -3.52 6.31 17.10
C SER A 101 -4.74 7.14 16.70
N PHE A 102 -4.64 8.46 16.74
CA PHE A 102 -5.67 9.36 16.24
C PHE A 102 -5.87 9.20 14.71
N TYR A 103 -4.78 9.19 13.93
CA TYR A 103 -4.85 8.92 12.48
C TYR A 103 -5.55 7.58 12.19
N ALA A 104 -5.17 6.51 12.91
CA ALA A 104 -5.76 5.19 12.73
C ALA A 104 -7.27 5.19 12.99
N VAL A 105 -7.74 5.89 14.03
CA VAL A 105 -9.17 6.03 14.35
C VAL A 105 -9.91 6.82 13.26
N VAL A 106 -9.35 7.93 12.78
CA VAL A 106 -9.93 8.76 11.72
C VAL A 106 -10.10 7.94 10.43
N LEU A 107 -9.08 7.17 10.06
CA LEU A 107 -9.14 6.28 8.89
C LEU A 107 -10.15 5.13 9.12
N GLY A 108 -10.21 4.60 10.33
CA GLY A 108 -11.17 3.57 10.74
C GLY A 108 -12.62 4.02 10.61
N ILE A 109 -12.97 5.23 11.08
CA ILE A 109 -14.31 5.80 10.98
C ILE A 109 -14.78 5.85 9.51
N SER A 110 -13.94 6.36 8.61
CA SER A 110 -14.28 6.42 7.19
C SER A 110 -14.44 5.03 6.56
N SER A 111 -13.62 4.07 6.98
CA SER A 111 -13.68 2.68 6.50
C SER A 111 -14.96 1.99 6.94
N VAL A 112 -15.39 2.16 8.20
CA VAL A 112 -16.68 1.64 8.71
C VAL A 112 -17.85 2.24 7.96
N PHE A 113 -17.83 3.55 7.70
CA PHE A 113 -18.87 4.20 6.92
C PHE A 113 -19.00 3.60 5.51
N VAL A 114 -17.89 3.49 4.79
CA VAL A 114 -17.86 2.88 3.44
C VAL A 114 -18.35 1.44 3.49
N ALA A 115 -17.91 0.68 4.48
CA ALA A 115 -18.27 -0.71 4.67
C ALA A 115 -19.79 -0.93 4.79
N ILE A 116 -20.46 -0.06 5.53
CA ILE A 116 -21.91 -0.15 5.74
C ILE A 116 -22.69 0.37 4.52
N VAL A 117 -22.24 1.48 3.94
CA VAL A 117 -22.99 2.21 2.91
C VAL A 117 -22.80 1.60 1.52
N SER A 118 -21.59 1.09 1.20
CA SER A 118 -21.30 0.61 -0.16
C SER A 118 -22.18 -0.57 -0.62
N PRO A 119 -22.44 -1.63 0.17
CA PRO A 119 -23.32 -2.71 -0.25
C PRO A 119 -24.76 -2.22 -0.51
N VAL A 120 -25.27 -1.33 0.36
CA VAL A 120 -26.65 -0.80 0.23
C VAL A 120 -26.80 0.03 -1.04
N LEU A 121 -25.89 0.99 -1.26
CA LEU A 121 -25.88 1.77 -2.50
C LEU A 121 -25.61 0.91 -3.72
N GLY A 122 -24.81 -0.16 -3.56
CA GLY A 122 -24.56 -1.14 -4.59
C GLY A 122 -25.82 -1.86 -5.03
N ALA A 123 -26.61 -2.38 -4.09
CA ALA A 123 -27.87 -3.05 -4.37
C ALA A 123 -28.89 -2.11 -5.06
N VAL A 124 -28.93 -0.84 -4.67
CA VAL A 124 -29.76 0.18 -5.34
C VAL A 124 -29.25 0.43 -6.78
N ALA A 125 -27.92 0.55 -6.95
CA ALA A 125 -27.29 0.81 -8.24
C ALA A 125 -27.38 -0.37 -9.23
N ASP A 126 -27.60 -1.58 -8.74
CA ASP A 126 -27.84 -2.76 -9.58
C ASP A 126 -29.27 -2.83 -10.12
N ARG A 127 -30.21 -2.06 -9.52
CA ARG A 127 -31.61 -1.98 -9.94
C ARG A 127 -31.98 -0.70 -10.70
N MET A 128 -31.11 0.31 -10.64
CA MET A 128 -31.32 1.61 -11.29
C MET A 128 -30.13 1.97 -12.17
N PRO A 129 -30.31 2.61 -13.33
CA PRO A 129 -29.20 3.06 -14.20
C PRO A 129 -28.52 4.31 -13.62
N ILE A 130 -27.92 4.19 -12.43
CA ILE A 130 -27.29 5.30 -11.67
C ILE A 130 -25.85 5.01 -11.23
N LYS A 131 -25.24 3.90 -11.65
CA LYS A 131 -23.86 3.53 -11.27
C LYS A 131 -22.86 4.66 -11.57
N LYS A 132 -22.92 5.21 -12.77
CA LYS A 132 -22.06 6.31 -13.20
C LYS A 132 -22.33 7.60 -12.41
N ARG A 133 -23.60 7.86 -12.06
CA ARG A 133 -23.97 9.02 -11.25
C ARG A 133 -23.40 8.90 -9.83
N ILE A 134 -23.50 7.73 -9.22
CA ILE A 134 -22.94 7.46 -7.87
C ILE A 134 -21.41 7.58 -7.92
N LEU A 135 -20.75 6.97 -8.92
CA LEU A 135 -19.31 7.10 -9.12
C LEU A 135 -18.88 8.56 -9.20
N LYS A 136 -19.63 9.39 -9.97
CA LYS A 136 -19.35 10.81 -10.11
C LYS A 136 -19.47 11.56 -8.78
N ILE A 137 -20.49 11.25 -7.96
CA ILE A 137 -20.68 11.89 -6.65
C ILE A 137 -19.50 11.54 -5.73
N TYR A 138 -19.14 10.27 -5.60
CA TYR A 138 -17.97 9.86 -4.79
C TYR A 138 -16.69 10.51 -5.27
N THR A 139 -16.44 10.55 -6.58
CA THR A 139 -15.26 11.18 -7.17
C THR A 139 -15.21 12.68 -6.85
N ILE A 140 -16.32 13.41 -6.96
CA ILE A 140 -16.37 14.83 -6.64
C ILE A 140 -16.11 15.08 -5.14
N ILE A 141 -16.72 14.27 -4.27
CA ILE A 141 -16.48 14.35 -2.81
C ILE A 141 -14.97 14.11 -2.55
N GLY A 142 -14.40 13.05 -3.10
CA GLY A 142 -12.98 12.75 -2.93
C GLY A 142 -12.08 13.90 -3.36
N ILE A 143 -12.28 14.43 -4.56
CA ILE A 143 -11.49 15.54 -5.12
C ILE A 143 -11.63 16.82 -4.28
N LEU A 144 -12.87 17.18 -3.91
CA LEU A 144 -13.14 18.39 -3.13
C LEU A 144 -12.42 18.35 -1.79
N PHE A 145 -12.60 17.26 -1.04
CA PHE A 145 -11.99 17.17 0.29
C PHE A 145 -10.48 16.97 0.23
N THR A 146 -9.93 16.33 -0.82
CA THR A 146 -8.49 16.32 -1.07
C THR A 146 -7.94 17.72 -1.30
N ALA A 147 -8.61 18.54 -2.10
CA ALA A 147 -8.19 19.93 -2.30
C ALA A 147 -8.29 20.75 -1.00
N LEU A 148 -9.35 20.55 -0.21
CA LEU A 148 -9.54 21.24 1.07
C LEU A 148 -8.48 20.88 2.11
N MET A 149 -7.89 19.67 2.08
CA MET A 149 -6.77 19.30 2.96
C MET A 149 -5.61 20.28 2.85
N GLY A 150 -5.39 20.88 1.67
CA GLY A 150 -4.35 21.88 1.43
C GLY A 150 -4.50 23.17 2.25
N LEU A 151 -5.64 23.40 2.88
CA LEU A 151 -5.85 24.54 3.77
C LEU A 151 -5.42 24.27 5.21
N ALA A 152 -5.31 23.01 5.61
CA ALA A 152 -4.99 22.64 7.00
C ALA A 152 -3.68 23.26 7.52
N PRO A 153 -2.58 23.30 6.73
CA PRO A 153 -1.31 23.86 7.19
C PRO A 153 -1.35 25.36 7.53
N TYR A 154 -2.35 26.09 7.03
CA TYR A 154 -2.51 27.53 7.27
C TYR A 154 -3.47 27.86 8.42
N MET A 155 -4.01 26.83 9.08
CA MET A 155 -4.94 27.02 10.20
C MET A 155 -4.17 27.04 11.54
N SER A 156 -4.84 27.49 12.61
CA SER A 156 -4.28 27.41 13.95
C SER A 156 -4.05 25.95 14.37
N GLU A 157 -3.05 25.68 15.20
CA GLU A 157 -2.69 24.33 15.67
C GLU A 157 -3.90 23.54 16.18
N GLU A 158 -4.76 24.17 16.99
CA GLU A 158 -5.96 23.53 17.53
C GLU A 158 -7.00 23.15 16.45
N SER A 159 -7.08 23.88 15.35
CA SER A 159 -8.07 23.68 14.29
C SER A 159 -7.56 22.79 13.15
N SER A 160 -6.26 22.82 12.88
CA SER A 160 -5.62 22.19 11.72
C SER A 160 -5.84 20.69 11.68
N TYR A 161 -5.52 19.97 12.77
CA TYR A 161 -5.68 18.52 12.80
C TYR A 161 -7.16 18.08 12.75
N LYS A 162 -8.07 18.84 13.39
CA LYS A 162 -9.51 18.55 13.36
C LYS A 162 -10.06 18.71 11.94
N PHE A 163 -9.69 19.77 11.27
CA PHE A 163 -10.09 20.06 9.90
C PHE A 163 -9.51 19.02 8.93
N LEU A 164 -8.22 18.70 9.04
CA LEU A 164 -7.56 17.67 8.24
C LEU A 164 -8.22 16.29 8.44
N ALA A 165 -8.55 15.93 9.68
CA ALA A 165 -9.25 14.69 10.00
C ALA A 165 -10.63 14.59 9.32
N ILE A 166 -11.44 15.66 9.36
CA ILE A 166 -12.74 15.69 8.68
C ILE A 166 -12.56 15.56 7.16
N CYS A 167 -11.61 16.30 6.59
CA CYS A 167 -11.30 16.21 5.16
C CYS A 167 -10.80 14.81 4.77
N LEU A 168 -9.99 14.16 5.61
CA LEU A 168 -9.53 12.79 5.40
C LEU A 168 -10.70 11.78 5.41
N ILE A 169 -11.61 11.88 6.38
CA ILE A 169 -12.80 11.00 6.44
C ILE A 169 -13.59 11.13 5.13
N MET A 170 -13.92 12.34 4.72
CA MET A 170 -14.72 12.58 3.53
C MET A 170 -13.97 12.22 2.24
N GLY A 171 -12.69 12.54 2.16
CA GLY A 171 -11.82 12.17 1.03
C GLY A 171 -11.72 10.65 0.85
N ASN A 172 -11.52 9.91 1.95
CA ASN A 172 -11.44 8.45 1.93
C ASN A 172 -12.81 7.78 1.64
N ILE A 173 -13.92 8.37 2.10
CA ILE A 173 -15.27 7.93 1.69
C ILE A 173 -15.43 8.08 0.17
N GLY A 174 -15.03 9.23 -0.39
CA GLY A 174 -15.03 9.45 -1.84
C GLY A 174 -14.17 8.46 -2.60
N PHE A 175 -12.97 8.19 -2.10
CA PHE A 175 -12.04 7.25 -2.70
C PHE A 175 -12.53 5.80 -2.62
N ALA A 176 -12.79 5.28 -1.43
CA ALA A 176 -13.11 3.88 -1.23
C ALA A 176 -14.51 3.50 -1.76
N GLY A 177 -15.51 4.39 -1.55
CA GLY A 177 -16.84 4.22 -2.13
C GLY A 177 -16.81 4.30 -3.66
N GLY A 178 -16.06 5.25 -4.22
CA GLY A 178 -15.85 5.37 -5.67
C GLY A 178 -15.16 4.14 -6.26
N HIS A 179 -14.14 3.59 -5.58
CA HIS A 179 -13.40 2.41 -6.06
C HIS A 179 -14.28 1.14 -6.12
N ALA A 180 -15.23 0.97 -5.18
CA ALA A 180 -16.19 -0.14 -5.22
C ALA A 180 -17.09 -0.06 -6.47
N ILE A 181 -17.66 1.13 -6.74
CA ILE A 181 -18.50 1.35 -7.94
C ILE A 181 -17.67 1.24 -9.23
N TYR A 182 -16.47 1.82 -9.26
CA TYR A 182 -15.55 1.70 -10.38
C TYR A 182 -15.23 0.24 -10.73
N SER A 183 -14.95 -0.58 -9.73
CA SER A 183 -14.68 -2.00 -9.91
C SER A 183 -15.90 -2.76 -10.45
N ALA A 184 -17.12 -2.34 -10.08
CA ALA A 184 -18.36 -2.93 -10.56
C ALA A 184 -18.62 -2.71 -12.07
N PHE A 185 -17.91 -1.78 -12.74
CA PHE A 185 -17.95 -1.64 -14.20
C PHE A 185 -17.17 -2.74 -14.91
N LEU A 186 -16.18 -3.38 -14.26
CA LEU A 186 -15.28 -4.35 -14.89
C LEU A 186 -16.01 -5.44 -15.69
N PRO A 187 -17.07 -6.13 -15.21
CA PRO A 187 -17.78 -7.16 -15.98
C PRO A 187 -18.52 -6.66 -17.23
N TYR A 188 -18.67 -5.34 -17.38
CA TYR A 188 -19.33 -4.72 -18.54
C TYR A 188 -18.35 -4.23 -19.62
N LEU A 189 -17.03 -4.25 -19.34
CA LEU A 189 -16.01 -3.74 -20.23
C LEU A 189 -15.60 -4.73 -21.34
N GLY A 190 -16.00 -5.99 -21.21
CA GLY A 190 -15.68 -7.01 -22.20
C GLY A 190 -16.16 -8.41 -21.85
N ASP A 191 -15.71 -9.41 -22.61
CA ASP A 191 -15.97 -10.82 -22.33
C ASP A 191 -15.26 -11.27 -21.04
N LYS A 192 -15.82 -12.26 -20.33
CA LYS A 192 -15.20 -12.82 -19.11
C LYS A 192 -13.76 -13.30 -19.32
N ARG A 193 -13.40 -13.73 -20.52
CA ARG A 193 -12.05 -14.15 -20.91
C ARG A 193 -11.04 -13.01 -20.97
N LEU A 194 -11.51 -11.76 -21.05
CA LEU A 194 -10.66 -10.56 -21.03
C LEU A 194 -10.42 -10.03 -19.61
N MET A 195 -11.10 -10.53 -18.58
CA MET A 195 -11.10 -9.94 -17.24
C MET A 195 -9.71 -9.87 -16.61
N ASP A 196 -8.87 -10.91 -16.80
CA ASP A 196 -7.50 -10.94 -16.28
C ASP A 196 -6.64 -9.86 -16.95
N HIS A 197 -6.75 -9.73 -18.26
CA HIS A 197 -6.05 -8.70 -19.02
C HIS A 197 -6.51 -7.29 -18.62
N ILE A 198 -7.83 -7.05 -18.64
CA ILE A 198 -8.40 -5.73 -18.32
C ILE A 198 -8.04 -5.31 -16.89
N SER A 199 -8.23 -6.19 -15.92
CA SER A 199 -7.92 -5.90 -14.52
C SER A 199 -6.44 -5.58 -14.32
N SER A 200 -5.55 -6.37 -14.92
CA SER A 200 -4.10 -6.20 -14.79
C SER A 200 -3.60 -4.89 -15.41
N TRP A 201 -4.10 -4.52 -16.58
CA TRP A 201 -3.79 -3.22 -17.18
C TRP A 201 -4.33 -2.05 -16.33
N GLY A 202 -5.53 -2.16 -15.77
CA GLY A 202 -6.06 -1.15 -14.85
C GLY A 202 -5.12 -0.91 -13.67
N TYR A 203 -4.72 -1.98 -12.98
CA TYR A 203 -3.76 -1.88 -11.87
C TYR A 203 -2.41 -1.30 -12.30
N ALA A 204 -1.88 -1.71 -13.46
CA ALA A 204 -0.62 -1.18 -13.98
C ALA A 204 -0.70 0.32 -14.26
N TYR A 205 -1.82 0.79 -14.84
CA TYR A 205 -2.08 2.23 -15.00
C TYR A 205 -2.17 2.94 -13.65
N GLY A 206 -2.81 2.34 -12.66
CA GLY A 206 -2.88 2.87 -11.30
C GLY A 206 -1.50 3.05 -10.67
N PHE A 207 -0.68 1.99 -10.64
CA PHE A 207 0.68 2.06 -10.13
C PHE A 207 1.53 3.11 -10.85
N LEU A 208 1.42 3.18 -12.18
CA LEU A 208 2.19 4.16 -12.96
C LEU A 208 1.73 5.59 -12.67
N GLY A 209 0.42 5.85 -12.61
CA GLY A 209 -0.14 7.16 -12.29
C GLY A 209 0.22 7.65 -10.89
N GLY A 210 0.05 6.77 -9.89
CA GLY A 210 0.40 7.06 -8.50
C GLY A 210 1.90 7.31 -8.31
N SER A 211 2.76 6.47 -8.88
CA SER A 211 4.22 6.63 -8.80
C SER A 211 4.72 7.88 -9.51
N THR A 212 4.12 8.24 -10.64
CA THR A 212 4.49 9.46 -11.38
C THR A 212 4.24 10.70 -10.53
N LEU A 213 3.06 10.81 -9.94
CA LEU A 213 2.72 11.96 -9.11
C LEU A 213 3.52 11.96 -7.80
N LEU A 214 3.69 10.80 -7.14
CA LEU A 214 4.52 10.68 -5.94
C LEU A 214 5.96 11.13 -6.20
N THR A 215 6.55 10.75 -7.34
CA THR A 215 7.91 11.18 -7.72
C THR A 215 7.99 12.71 -7.87
N ILE A 216 6.98 13.34 -8.46
CA ILE A 216 6.93 14.81 -8.56
C ILE A 216 6.88 15.42 -7.16
N HIS A 217 6.03 14.92 -6.28
CA HIS A 217 5.90 15.41 -4.90
C HIS A 217 7.19 15.20 -4.10
N LEU A 218 7.86 14.04 -4.27
CA LEU A 218 9.14 13.75 -3.63
C LEU A 218 10.23 14.76 -4.06
N ILE A 219 10.34 15.05 -5.36
CA ILE A 219 11.30 16.05 -5.88
C ILE A 219 11.03 17.43 -5.29
N VAL A 220 9.76 17.85 -5.23
CA VAL A 220 9.37 19.15 -4.66
C VAL A 220 9.67 19.18 -3.16
N GLY A 221 9.30 18.14 -2.42
CA GLY A 221 9.54 18.05 -0.98
C GLY A 221 11.03 18.03 -0.61
N LEU A 222 11.87 17.31 -1.37
CA LEU A 222 13.33 17.31 -1.19
C LEU A 222 13.97 18.68 -1.50
N ARG A 223 13.38 19.44 -2.43
CA ARG A 223 13.94 20.73 -2.85
C ARG A 223 13.52 21.90 -1.95
N PHE A 224 12.31 21.89 -1.42
CA PHE A 224 11.71 23.01 -0.70
C PHE A 224 11.38 22.69 0.77
N GLY A 225 11.44 21.42 1.19
CA GLY A 225 11.09 20.94 2.53
C GLY A 225 9.66 20.42 2.60
N PHE A 226 9.48 19.22 3.20
CA PHE A 226 8.15 18.62 3.41
C PHE A 226 7.32 19.30 4.50
N GLU A 227 7.97 20.05 5.38
CA GLU A 227 7.32 20.77 6.48
C GLU A 227 6.77 22.14 6.05
N ASP A 228 7.16 22.64 4.86
CA ASP A 228 6.69 23.91 4.33
C ASP A 228 5.18 23.83 4.01
N PRO A 229 4.33 24.73 4.59
CA PRO A 229 2.90 24.77 4.33
C PRO A 229 2.54 24.90 2.84
N ASP A 230 3.33 25.63 2.06
CA ASP A 230 3.09 25.81 0.62
C ASP A 230 3.35 24.51 -0.15
N VAL A 231 4.37 23.73 0.25
CA VAL A 231 4.64 22.39 -0.32
C VAL A 231 3.51 21.44 0.02
N GLN A 232 3.02 21.43 1.26
CA GLN A 232 1.89 20.58 1.67
C GLN A 232 0.61 20.95 0.90
N CYS A 233 0.31 22.23 0.76
CA CYS A 233 -0.80 22.71 -0.05
C CYS A 233 -0.66 22.30 -1.52
N PHE A 234 0.52 22.46 -2.10
CA PHE A 234 0.83 22.03 -3.47
C PHE A 234 0.56 20.54 -3.67
N VAL A 235 0.98 19.68 -2.75
CA VAL A 235 0.77 18.22 -2.82
C VAL A 235 -0.73 17.89 -2.85
N PHE A 236 -1.54 18.45 -1.97
CA PHE A 236 -2.98 18.18 -1.93
C PHE A 236 -3.71 18.72 -3.15
N LEU A 237 -3.40 19.95 -3.55
CA LEU A 237 -4.05 20.59 -4.69
C LEU A 237 -3.73 19.89 -6.01
N THR A 238 -2.45 19.55 -6.23
CA THR A 238 -2.05 18.81 -7.44
C THR A 238 -2.61 17.39 -7.46
N SER A 239 -2.72 16.70 -6.31
CA SER A 239 -3.39 15.39 -6.21
C SER A 239 -4.88 15.51 -6.58
N ALA A 240 -5.58 16.53 -6.10
CA ALA A 240 -6.97 16.78 -6.44
C ALA A 240 -7.15 17.11 -7.94
N LEU A 241 -6.29 17.95 -8.51
CA LEU A 241 -6.32 18.31 -9.93
C LEU A 241 -5.98 17.12 -10.83
N TRP A 242 -5.02 16.29 -10.43
CA TRP A 242 -4.69 15.03 -11.10
C TRP A 242 -5.90 14.09 -11.14
N TRP A 243 -6.52 13.88 -9.99
CA TRP A 243 -7.72 13.05 -9.89
C TRP A 243 -8.86 13.60 -10.73
N LEU A 244 -9.12 14.89 -10.69
CA LEU A 244 -10.13 15.55 -11.51
C LEU A 244 -9.86 15.35 -13.01
N GLY A 245 -8.65 15.71 -13.47
CA GLY A 245 -8.31 15.72 -14.88
C GLY A 245 -8.42 14.34 -15.54
N PHE A 246 -7.82 13.34 -14.90
CA PHE A 246 -7.79 11.98 -15.43
C PHE A 246 -9.08 11.17 -15.17
N SER A 247 -10.00 11.66 -14.33
CA SER A 247 -11.34 11.07 -14.17
C SER A 247 -12.35 11.50 -15.25
N VAL A 248 -12.11 12.62 -15.96
CA VAL A 248 -13.05 13.10 -17.00
C VAL A 248 -13.36 12.07 -18.09
N PRO A 249 -12.38 11.29 -18.59
CA PRO A 249 -12.64 10.31 -19.66
C PRO A 249 -13.70 9.27 -19.31
N ILE A 250 -13.71 8.71 -18.09
CA ILE A 250 -14.69 7.68 -17.70
C ILE A 250 -16.13 8.23 -17.73
N PHE A 251 -16.31 9.49 -17.31
CA PHE A 251 -17.63 10.13 -17.31
C PHE A 251 -18.11 10.53 -18.72
N ARG A 252 -17.20 10.69 -19.68
CA ARG A 252 -17.55 11.05 -21.06
C ARG A 252 -17.76 9.83 -21.95
N ASN A 253 -16.90 8.82 -21.81
CA ASN A 253 -16.76 7.76 -22.81
C ASN A 253 -17.31 6.40 -22.36
N THR A 254 -17.50 6.19 -21.04
CA THR A 254 -18.04 4.92 -20.54
C THR A 254 -19.58 5.04 -20.44
N PRO A 255 -20.34 4.19 -21.13
CA PRO A 255 -21.79 4.20 -21.03
C PRO A 255 -22.27 3.75 -19.63
N GLU A 256 -23.49 4.14 -19.25
CA GLU A 256 -24.16 3.52 -18.09
C GLU A 256 -24.48 2.06 -18.44
N PRO A 257 -24.13 1.08 -17.60
CA PRO A 257 -24.48 -0.31 -17.85
C PRO A 257 -25.99 -0.52 -17.98
N GLU A 258 -26.39 -1.29 -18.97
CA GLU A 258 -27.79 -1.67 -19.14
C GLU A 258 -28.24 -2.59 -18.01
N ILE A 259 -29.38 -2.28 -17.43
CA ILE A 259 -29.99 -3.06 -16.36
C ILE A 259 -31.26 -3.72 -16.92
N PRO A 260 -31.33 -5.06 -16.93
CA PRO A 260 -32.57 -5.74 -17.26
C PRO A 260 -33.63 -5.41 -16.20
N ASN A 261 -34.81 -4.94 -16.65
CA ASN A 261 -35.96 -4.62 -15.78
C ASN A 261 -35.63 -3.58 -14.67
N PRO A 262 -35.29 -2.33 -15.03
CA PRO A 262 -34.96 -1.30 -14.03
C PRO A 262 -36.17 -1.02 -13.15
N THR A 263 -35.94 -0.86 -11.84
CA THR A 263 -36.98 -0.51 -10.86
C THR A 263 -37.07 1.00 -10.73
N GLU A 264 -38.30 1.53 -10.80
CA GLU A 264 -38.59 2.94 -10.52
C GLU A 264 -38.97 3.08 -9.05
N TYR A 265 -38.30 3.96 -8.32
CA TYR A 265 -38.58 4.27 -6.92
C TYR A 265 -39.16 5.68 -6.79
N THR A 266 -40.12 5.83 -5.90
CA THR A 266 -40.77 7.13 -5.64
C THR A 266 -39.91 8.02 -4.73
N SER A 267 -39.00 7.41 -3.93
CA SER A 267 -38.12 8.13 -3.03
C SER A 267 -36.77 7.41 -2.83
N PHE A 268 -35.75 8.18 -2.43
CA PHE A 268 -34.45 7.62 -2.05
C PHE A 268 -34.55 6.69 -0.83
N PHE A 269 -35.48 6.99 0.10
CA PHE A 269 -35.69 6.14 1.27
C PHE A 269 -36.23 4.76 0.88
N GLU A 270 -37.23 4.72 -0.03
CA GLU A 270 -37.76 3.48 -0.58
C GLU A 270 -36.68 2.64 -1.26
N ALA A 271 -35.86 3.26 -2.13
CA ALA A 271 -34.73 2.61 -2.78
C ALA A 271 -33.73 2.03 -1.76
N THR A 272 -33.43 2.78 -0.70
CA THR A 272 -32.50 2.34 0.36
C THR A 272 -33.07 1.16 1.14
N MET A 273 -34.33 1.20 1.52
CA MET A 273 -35.00 0.11 2.24
C MET A 273 -35.08 -1.17 1.40
N ASP A 274 -35.29 -1.02 0.09
CA ASP A 274 -35.29 -2.14 -0.83
C ASP A 274 -33.85 -2.70 -1.03
N GLY A 275 -32.85 -1.82 -1.11
CA GLY A 275 -31.45 -2.23 -1.09
C GLY A 275 -31.08 -3.05 0.15
N VAL A 276 -31.49 -2.63 1.34
CA VAL A 276 -31.29 -3.39 2.59
C VAL A 276 -32.01 -4.76 2.54
N ARG A 277 -33.22 -4.78 1.99
CA ARG A 277 -33.97 -6.04 1.82
C ARG A 277 -33.26 -6.99 0.86
N GLU A 278 -32.73 -6.48 -0.26
CA GLU A 278 -31.98 -7.28 -1.22
C GLU A 278 -30.71 -7.87 -0.62
N ILE A 279 -29.94 -7.08 0.12
CA ILE A 279 -28.77 -7.57 0.86
C ILE A 279 -29.15 -8.71 1.80
N ARG A 280 -30.25 -8.54 2.55
CA ARG A 280 -30.73 -9.60 3.45
C ARG A 280 -31.12 -10.86 2.68
N LYS A 281 -31.72 -10.72 1.49
CA LYS A 281 -32.05 -11.83 0.59
C LYS A 281 -30.77 -12.52 0.12
N THR A 282 -29.79 -11.78 -0.37
CA THR A 282 -28.48 -12.31 -0.80
C THR A 282 -27.78 -13.10 0.32
N PHE A 283 -27.82 -12.59 1.57
CA PHE A 283 -27.31 -13.36 2.71
C PHE A 283 -28.13 -14.61 3.02
N SER A 284 -29.44 -14.60 2.85
CA SER A 284 -30.28 -15.79 3.05
C SER A 284 -30.00 -16.88 2.01
N GLU A 285 -29.59 -16.46 0.82
CA GLU A 285 -29.20 -17.32 -0.32
C GLU A 285 -27.71 -17.66 -0.36
N ILE A 286 -26.96 -17.40 0.70
CA ILE A 286 -25.47 -17.58 0.73
C ILE A 286 -25.01 -18.97 0.31
N ARG A 287 -25.85 -20.01 0.54
CA ARG A 287 -25.59 -21.38 0.11
C ARG A 287 -25.54 -21.53 -1.40
N ARG A 288 -26.30 -20.72 -2.14
CA ARG A 288 -26.30 -20.68 -3.61
C ARG A 288 -24.96 -20.14 -4.13
N TYR A 289 -24.40 -19.17 -3.41
CA TYR A 289 -23.10 -18.55 -3.72
C TYR A 289 -21.92 -19.21 -3.00
N ARG A 290 -22.00 -20.52 -2.73
CA ARG A 290 -20.98 -21.26 -1.95
C ARG A 290 -19.56 -21.04 -2.48
N VAL A 291 -19.35 -21.11 -3.79
CA VAL A 291 -18.03 -20.94 -4.41
C VAL A 291 -17.52 -19.49 -4.21
N LEU A 292 -18.39 -18.50 -4.43
CA LEU A 292 -18.07 -17.09 -4.18
C LEU A 292 -17.77 -16.85 -2.70
N THR A 293 -18.54 -17.44 -1.79
CA THR A 293 -18.29 -17.33 -0.33
C THR A 293 -16.94 -17.92 0.05
N LEU A 294 -16.58 -19.10 -0.48
CA LEU A 294 -15.26 -19.69 -0.25
C LEU A 294 -14.14 -18.81 -0.78
N PHE A 295 -14.33 -18.23 -1.97
CA PHE A 295 -13.37 -17.26 -2.53
C PHE A 295 -13.23 -16.03 -1.62
N MET A 296 -14.35 -15.46 -1.16
CA MET A 296 -14.33 -14.29 -0.28
C MET A 296 -13.64 -14.57 1.07
N CYS A 297 -13.87 -15.76 1.66
CA CYS A 297 -13.16 -16.18 2.87
C CYS A 297 -11.65 -16.33 2.63
N GLY A 298 -11.26 -16.95 1.52
CA GLY A 298 -9.85 -17.04 1.13
C GLY A 298 -9.22 -15.69 0.88
N TYR A 299 -9.91 -14.83 0.12
CA TYR A 299 -9.49 -13.46 -0.16
C TYR A 299 -9.30 -12.65 1.12
N LEU A 300 -10.26 -12.73 2.05
CA LEU A 300 -10.21 -12.10 3.34
C LEU A 300 -8.90 -12.43 4.06
N LEU A 301 -8.57 -13.71 4.19
CA LEU A 301 -7.41 -14.16 4.95
C LEU A 301 -6.08 -13.79 4.28
N PHE A 302 -5.92 -14.05 2.98
CA PHE A 302 -4.64 -13.75 2.36
C PHE A 302 -4.42 -12.25 2.14
N TYR A 303 -5.49 -11.50 1.84
CA TYR A 303 -5.39 -10.06 1.62
C TYR A 303 -5.08 -9.30 2.91
N ASP A 304 -5.63 -9.75 4.05
CA ASP A 304 -5.25 -9.26 5.38
C ASP A 304 -3.75 -9.46 5.65
N GLY A 305 -3.24 -10.67 5.43
CA GLY A 305 -1.83 -10.95 5.62
C GLY A 305 -0.93 -10.09 4.73
N VAL A 306 -1.28 -9.94 3.45
CA VAL A 306 -0.53 -9.08 2.51
C VAL A 306 -0.54 -7.62 2.96
N ASN A 307 -1.69 -7.09 3.35
CA ASN A 307 -1.79 -5.70 3.84
C ASN A 307 -1.09 -5.50 5.19
N ALA A 308 -1.18 -6.48 6.09
CA ALA A 308 -0.52 -6.41 7.39
C ALA A 308 1.00 -6.32 7.23
N ILE A 309 1.61 -7.14 6.38
CA ILE A 309 3.06 -7.04 6.11
C ILE A 309 3.40 -5.66 5.54
N GLY A 310 2.64 -5.16 4.57
CA GLY A 310 2.85 -3.82 4.01
C GLY A 310 2.74 -2.70 5.05
N GLY A 311 1.75 -2.78 5.96
CA GLY A 311 1.54 -1.78 7.02
C GLY A 311 2.55 -1.87 8.16
N LEU A 312 3.02 -3.08 8.48
CA LEU A 312 3.97 -3.29 9.58
C LEU A 312 5.44 -3.14 9.14
N ALA A 313 5.70 -3.19 7.83
CA ALA A 313 7.06 -3.15 7.30
C ALA A 313 7.85 -1.93 7.80
N ALA A 314 7.26 -0.73 7.79
CA ALA A 314 7.94 0.49 8.23
C ALA A 314 8.28 0.47 9.73
N ALA A 315 7.37 0.00 10.57
CA ALA A 315 7.60 -0.14 12.01
C ALA A 315 8.68 -1.20 12.30
N TYR A 316 8.65 -2.32 11.59
CA TYR A 316 9.68 -3.36 11.70
C TYR A 316 11.05 -2.87 11.23
N ALA A 317 11.11 -2.09 10.15
CA ALA A 317 12.33 -1.48 9.64
C ALA A 317 12.98 -0.55 10.67
N ASP A 318 12.19 0.27 11.33
CA ASP A 318 12.66 1.21 12.34
C ASP A 318 13.07 0.49 13.64
N SER A 319 12.19 -0.35 14.20
CA SER A 319 12.40 -0.95 15.52
C SER A 319 13.42 -2.08 15.53
N VAL A 320 13.44 -2.93 14.48
CA VAL A 320 14.27 -4.15 14.45
C VAL A 320 15.54 -3.98 13.61
N LEU A 321 15.41 -3.30 12.45
CA LEU A 321 16.49 -3.19 11.48
C LEU A 321 17.21 -1.84 11.50
N ARG A 322 16.63 -0.84 12.17
CA ARG A 322 17.11 0.56 12.22
C ARG A 322 17.36 1.17 10.84
N ILE A 323 16.46 0.92 9.94
CA ILE A 323 16.48 1.50 8.60
C ILE A 323 15.92 2.93 8.70
N ASP A 324 16.63 3.89 8.13
CA ASP A 324 16.20 5.29 8.09
C ASP A 324 14.81 5.42 7.45
N PHE A 325 13.98 6.30 8.01
CA PHE A 325 12.60 6.54 7.53
C PHE A 325 12.54 6.88 6.03
N SER A 326 13.55 7.57 5.51
CA SER A 326 13.65 7.91 4.09
C SER A 326 13.68 6.68 3.18
N MET A 327 14.25 5.57 3.66
CA MET A 327 14.31 4.31 2.91
C MET A 327 12.93 3.64 2.72
N ASN A 328 11.94 3.98 3.55
CA ASN A 328 10.57 3.51 3.34
C ASN A 328 9.94 4.11 2.07
N PHE A 329 10.29 5.35 1.70
CA PHE A 329 9.90 5.93 0.41
C PHE A 329 10.55 5.18 -0.75
N VAL A 330 11.84 4.83 -0.61
CA VAL A 330 12.57 4.07 -1.63
C VAL A 330 11.96 2.67 -1.77
N LEU A 331 11.62 2.01 -0.67
CA LEU A 331 10.90 0.73 -0.67
C LEU A 331 9.58 0.85 -1.44
N LEU A 332 8.75 1.83 -1.09
CA LEU A 332 7.42 2.01 -1.70
C LEU A 332 7.54 2.31 -3.20
N LEU A 333 8.46 3.18 -3.59
CA LEU A 333 8.69 3.51 -5.00
C LEU A 333 9.21 2.31 -5.78
N SER A 334 10.18 1.57 -5.24
CA SER A 334 10.74 0.37 -5.87
C SER A 334 9.67 -0.72 -6.04
N ALA A 335 8.83 -0.91 -5.02
CA ALA A 335 7.69 -1.83 -5.07
C ALA A 335 6.72 -1.48 -6.20
N ASN A 336 6.33 -0.20 -6.31
CA ASN A 336 5.40 0.25 -7.36
C ASN A 336 6.00 0.14 -8.77
N ILE A 337 7.27 0.50 -8.95
CA ILE A 337 7.96 0.40 -10.25
C ILE A 337 7.98 -1.05 -10.75
N VAL A 338 8.26 -2.00 -9.87
CA VAL A 338 8.28 -3.42 -10.24
C VAL A 338 6.86 -3.98 -10.39
N ALA A 339 5.91 -3.50 -9.61
CA ALA A 339 4.50 -3.92 -9.72
C ALA A 339 3.92 -3.65 -11.12
N ILE A 340 4.32 -2.58 -11.80
CA ILE A 340 3.79 -2.22 -13.13
C ILE A 340 3.98 -3.36 -14.14
N PRO A 341 5.21 -3.74 -14.53
CA PRO A 341 5.42 -4.80 -15.51
C PRO A 341 4.95 -6.17 -15.01
N MET A 342 5.13 -6.47 -13.72
CA MET A 342 4.78 -7.76 -13.17
C MET A 342 3.28 -8.00 -13.11
N THR A 343 2.48 -6.96 -12.88
CA THR A 343 1.01 -7.05 -12.94
C THR A 343 0.54 -7.38 -14.35
N ILE A 344 1.10 -6.75 -15.38
CA ILE A 344 0.77 -7.02 -16.79
C ILE A 344 1.18 -8.45 -17.18
N ILE A 345 2.40 -8.85 -16.81
CA ILE A 345 2.90 -10.21 -17.05
C ILE A 345 2.01 -11.24 -16.34
N GLY A 346 1.65 -10.99 -15.08
CA GLY A 346 0.77 -11.85 -14.30
C GLY A 346 -0.61 -12.03 -14.96
N GLY A 347 -1.22 -10.95 -15.46
CA GLY A 347 -2.48 -11.00 -16.21
C GLY A 347 -2.35 -11.76 -17.55
N SER A 348 -1.24 -11.55 -18.27
CA SER A 348 -0.95 -12.30 -19.48
C SER A 348 -0.75 -13.81 -19.22
N LEU A 349 -0.04 -14.16 -18.16
CA LEU A 349 0.13 -15.56 -17.74
C LEU A 349 -1.20 -16.19 -17.29
N ALA A 350 -2.01 -15.45 -16.54
CA ALA A 350 -3.32 -15.90 -16.09
C ALA A 350 -4.25 -16.23 -17.28
N SER A 351 -4.24 -15.40 -18.32
CA SER A 351 -5.02 -15.64 -19.54
C SER A 351 -4.57 -16.86 -20.36
N ARG A 352 -3.31 -17.32 -20.18
CA ARG A 352 -2.74 -18.47 -20.90
C ARG A 352 -2.87 -19.78 -20.16
N TYR A 353 -2.71 -19.73 -18.82
CA TYR A 353 -2.68 -20.92 -17.98
C TYR A 353 -3.96 -21.01 -17.13
N SER A 354 -4.04 -20.23 -16.07
CA SER A 354 -5.22 -20.15 -15.21
C SER A 354 -5.01 -19.02 -14.19
N ASN A 355 -6.03 -18.17 -13.99
CA ASN A 355 -6.03 -17.15 -12.95
C ASN A 355 -5.70 -17.75 -11.59
N LYS A 356 -6.38 -18.85 -11.23
CA LYS A 356 -6.20 -19.56 -9.96
C LYS A 356 -4.75 -20.01 -9.74
N SER A 357 -4.10 -20.56 -10.78
CA SER A 357 -2.72 -21.05 -10.66
C SER A 357 -1.71 -19.92 -10.49
N ILE A 358 -1.86 -18.84 -11.26
CA ILE A 358 -0.94 -17.69 -11.19
C ILE A 358 -1.12 -16.92 -9.89
N LEU A 359 -2.35 -16.72 -9.43
CA LEU A 359 -2.62 -16.10 -8.12
C LEU A 359 -2.07 -16.97 -6.98
N GLY A 360 -2.28 -18.27 -7.01
CA GLY A 360 -1.72 -19.20 -6.02
C GLY A 360 -0.19 -19.17 -5.99
N GLY A 361 0.44 -19.14 -7.17
CA GLY A 361 1.90 -18.99 -7.31
C GLY A 361 2.42 -17.67 -6.73
N ALA A 362 1.73 -16.55 -6.99
CA ALA A 362 2.06 -15.25 -6.43
C ALA A 362 1.99 -15.26 -4.89
N LEU A 363 0.93 -15.83 -4.31
CA LEU A 363 0.80 -15.95 -2.86
C LEU A 363 1.86 -16.87 -2.24
N ALA A 364 2.25 -17.96 -2.93
CA ALA A 364 3.33 -18.83 -2.48
C ALA A 364 4.68 -18.07 -2.46
N ILE A 365 4.98 -17.30 -3.51
CA ILE A 365 6.16 -16.43 -3.55
C ILE A 365 6.10 -15.43 -2.39
N PHE A 366 4.93 -14.85 -2.10
CA PHE A 366 4.77 -13.91 -1.00
C PHE A 366 5.10 -14.54 0.36
N CYS A 367 4.66 -15.77 0.61
CA CYS A 367 5.03 -16.49 1.83
C CYS A 367 6.55 -16.71 1.93
N VAL A 368 7.20 -17.08 0.82
CA VAL A 368 8.68 -17.24 0.78
C VAL A 368 9.38 -15.92 1.06
N VAL A 369 8.94 -14.83 0.41
CA VAL A 369 9.50 -13.48 0.61
C VAL A 369 9.32 -13.01 2.06
N SER A 370 8.18 -13.33 2.69
CA SER A 370 7.94 -12.98 4.08
C SER A 370 8.88 -13.73 5.04
N VAL A 371 9.12 -15.02 4.79
CA VAL A 371 10.10 -15.82 5.56
C VAL A 371 11.53 -15.30 5.36
N LEU A 372 11.89 -14.91 4.12
CA LEU A 372 13.20 -14.31 3.84
C LEU A 372 13.34 -12.94 4.53
N GLY A 373 12.28 -12.11 4.53
CA GLY A 373 12.28 -10.79 5.17
C GLY A 373 12.50 -10.85 6.69
N VAL A 374 12.00 -11.89 7.35
CA VAL A 374 12.30 -12.15 8.77
C VAL A 374 13.78 -12.44 9.01
N GLY A 375 14.47 -12.97 8.01
CA GLY A 375 15.92 -13.26 8.04
C GLY A 375 16.81 -12.07 7.65
N PHE A 376 16.25 -10.87 7.49
CA PHE A 376 17.07 -9.67 7.26
C PHE A 376 17.82 -9.26 8.53
N ALA A 377 19.07 -8.90 8.34
CA ALA A 377 19.96 -8.50 9.42
C ALA A 377 20.99 -7.49 8.92
N PRO A 378 21.34 -6.48 9.73
CA PRO A 378 22.53 -5.68 9.47
C PRO A 378 23.77 -6.56 9.44
N LEU A 379 24.73 -6.16 8.63
CA LEU A 379 26.04 -6.83 8.57
C LEU A 379 26.79 -6.66 9.90
N GLU A 380 27.69 -7.58 10.23
CA GLU A 380 28.49 -7.49 11.44
C GLU A 380 29.38 -6.24 11.47
N LEU A 381 29.64 -5.75 12.68
CA LEU A 381 30.42 -4.54 12.91
C LEU A 381 31.93 -4.83 13.01
N GLU A 382 32.31 -6.09 13.25
CA GLU A 382 33.69 -6.48 13.48
C GLU A 382 34.65 -5.99 12.39
N GLY A 383 35.62 -5.18 12.79
CA GLY A 383 36.67 -4.67 11.91
C GLY A 383 36.26 -3.52 10.97
N ASP A 384 35.00 -3.10 10.95
CA ASP A 384 34.54 -2.05 10.05
C ASP A 384 33.99 -0.83 10.81
N HIS A 385 34.89 0.08 11.17
CA HIS A 385 34.58 1.33 11.86
C HIS A 385 33.43 2.11 11.17
N GLU A 386 33.32 2.04 9.86
CA GLU A 386 32.30 2.79 9.09
C GLU A 386 30.86 2.29 9.30
N ARG A 387 30.67 1.09 9.88
CA ARG A 387 29.34 0.52 10.16
C ARG A 387 28.79 0.87 11.54
N TYR A 388 29.66 1.42 12.43
CA TYR A 388 29.23 1.79 13.79
C TYR A 388 28.33 3.03 13.78
N ASP A 389 27.41 3.08 14.72
CA ASP A 389 26.46 4.19 14.88
C ASP A 389 27.17 5.50 15.21
N PHE A 390 28.04 5.45 16.23
CA PHE A 390 28.86 6.56 16.66
C PHE A 390 30.31 6.25 16.37
N ARG A 391 30.91 7.04 15.52
CA ARG A 391 32.30 6.91 15.07
C ARG A 391 33.08 8.11 15.54
N TYR A 392 34.17 7.86 16.22
CA TYR A 392 35.07 8.86 16.72
C TYR A 392 36.40 8.74 15.98
N ASP A 393 36.74 9.73 15.20
CA ASP A 393 38.02 9.83 14.48
C ASP A 393 38.94 10.80 15.21
N TRP A 394 40.21 10.40 15.43
CA TRP A 394 41.21 11.23 16.05
C TRP A 394 41.62 12.38 15.13
N ASP A 395 41.45 13.60 15.62
CA ASP A 395 41.93 14.82 14.96
C ASP A 395 43.28 15.23 15.58
N GLN A 396 44.34 15.17 14.77
CA GLN A 396 45.72 15.51 15.21
C GLN A 396 45.92 17.02 15.42
N GLU A 397 45.11 17.88 14.78
CA GLU A 397 45.23 19.33 14.91
C GLU A 397 44.60 19.82 16.21
N GLU A 398 43.47 19.22 16.60
CA GLU A 398 42.70 19.59 17.78
C GLU A 398 43.06 18.74 19.03
N ASP A 399 43.92 17.73 18.89
CA ASP A 399 44.26 16.77 19.94
C ASP A 399 43.05 16.16 20.64
N SER A 400 42.04 15.81 19.82
CA SER A 400 40.72 15.41 20.28
C SER A 400 40.04 14.40 19.33
N TYR A 401 39.00 13.71 19.80
CA TYR A 401 38.15 12.85 18.97
C TYR A 401 36.97 13.62 18.41
N LYS A 402 36.78 13.53 17.09
CA LYS A 402 35.67 14.15 16.36
C LYS A 402 34.58 13.12 16.09
N LEU A 403 33.37 13.39 16.55
CA LEU A 403 32.22 12.50 16.34
C LEU A 403 31.70 12.59 14.92
N SER A 404 31.46 11.44 14.29
CA SER A 404 30.58 11.26 13.14
C SER A 404 29.51 10.21 13.44
N THR A 405 28.35 10.35 12.82
CA THR A 405 27.23 9.42 13.01
C THR A 405 26.74 8.87 11.67
N LEU A 406 26.18 7.66 11.70
CA LEU A 406 25.51 7.06 10.55
C LEU A 406 24.14 7.72 10.24
N TYR A 407 23.52 8.36 11.22
CA TYR A 407 22.14 8.86 11.16
C TYR A 407 22.06 10.34 10.80
N ASN A 408 21.12 10.68 9.88
CA ASN A 408 20.78 12.06 9.52
C ASN A 408 19.87 12.77 10.53
N ARG A 409 19.38 12.09 11.55
CA ARG A 409 18.65 12.70 12.66
C ARG A 409 19.65 13.36 13.61
N GLY A 410 19.25 14.49 14.22
CA GLY A 410 20.06 15.07 15.31
C GLY A 410 20.34 14.00 16.37
N VAL A 411 21.58 13.92 16.82
CA VAL A 411 22.03 12.91 17.79
C VAL A 411 21.16 12.92 19.06
N ASP A 412 20.70 14.11 19.46
CA ASP A 412 19.80 14.28 20.62
C ASP A 412 18.47 13.55 20.43
N GLY A 413 17.87 13.61 19.25
CA GLY A 413 16.62 12.91 18.94
C GLY A 413 16.81 11.41 18.99
N TRP A 414 17.95 10.92 18.50
CA TRP A 414 18.26 9.50 18.47
C TRP A 414 18.55 8.91 19.85
N VAL A 415 19.26 9.64 20.69
CA VAL A 415 19.53 9.24 22.09
C VAL A 415 18.25 9.31 22.93
N SER A 416 17.32 10.21 22.61
CA SER A 416 16.01 10.30 23.31
C SER A 416 15.05 9.14 22.96
N GLU A 417 15.26 8.45 21.86
CA GLU A 417 14.49 7.26 21.44
C GLU A 417 15.00 5.95 22.08
N SER A 418 16.04 5.99 22.93
CA SER A 418 16.52 4.82 23.66
C SER A 418 15.45 4.29 24.64
N GLY A 419 15.33 2.96 24.71
CA GLY A 419 14.27 2.29 25.46
C GLY A 419 14.37 2.41 27.00
N GLU A 420 13.39 1.87 27.71
CA GLU A 420 13.41 1.72 29.18
C GLU A 420 14.62 0.89 29.61
N GLY A 421 15.44 1.41 30.52
CA GLY A 421 16.70 0.80 30.98
C GLY A 421 17.95 1.54 30.57
N ASP A 422 17.90 2.39 29.55
CA ASP A 422 19.03 3.17 29.04
C ASP A 422 19.16 4.57 29.67
N GLU A 423 18.38 4.91 30.70
CA GLU A 423 18.32 6.28 31.24
C GLU A 423 19.71 6.75 31.73
N GLU A 424 20.43 5.92 32.45
CA GLU A 424 21.75 6.25 32.98
C GLU A 424 22.77 6.44 31.84
N PHE A 425 22.72 5.60 30.82
CA PHE A 425 23.54 5.73 29.61
C PHE A 425 23.16 7.00 28.83
N ARG A 426 21.86 7.24 28.63
CA ARG A 426 21.34 8.41 27.91
C ARG A 426 21.75 9.72 28.59
N GLU A 427 21.58 9.84 29.92
CA GLU A 427 21.99 11.02 30.65
C GLU A 427 23.50 11.27 30.56
N ALA A 428 24.30 10.22 30.71
CA ALA A 428 25.74 10.31 30.58
C ALA A 428 26.15 10.72 29.16
N PHE A 429 25.53 10.13 28.11
CA PHE A 429 25.86 10.42 26.73
C PHE A 429 25.41 11.83 26.31
N LEU A 430 24.22 12.28 26.70
CA LEU A 430 23.74 13.64 26.48
C LEU A 430 24.62 14.69 27.15
N GLN A 431 25.27 14.37 28.27
CA GLN A 431 26.22 15.26 28.93
C GLN A 431 27.47 15.49 28.07
N PHE A 432 27.94 14.47 27.35
CA PHE A 432 29.05 14.60 26.41
C PHE A 432 28.66 15.37 25.14
N LEU A 433 27.41 15.24 24.67
CA LEU A 433 26.91 15.95 23.49
C LEU A 433 26.69 17.45 23.74
N LYS A 434 26.30 17.84 24.97
CA LYS A 434 26.02 19.23 25.33
C LYS A 434 27.27 20.07 25.57
N SER A 435 28.43 19.46 25.65
CA SER A 435 29.70 20.15 25.90
C SER A 435 30.36 20.75 24.65
N GLY A 436 29.80 20.54 23.46
CA GLY A 436 30.35 21.03 22.18
C GLY A 436 29.43 22.04 21.47
N ASP A 437 30.06 23.04 20.84
CA ASP A 437 29.41 24.00 19.93
C ASP A 437 28.75 23.28 18.72
N GLU A 438 27.84 23.96 18.02
CA GLU A 438 26.91 23.49 16.96
C GLU A 438 27.53 22.65 15.82
N GLU A 439 28.83 22.49 15.73
CA GLU A 439 29.53 21.69 14.72
C GLU A 439 30.27 20.49 15.33
N ARG A 440 29.56 19.35 15.48
CA ARG A 440 30.12 18.03 15.86
C ARG A 440 30.95 18.03 17.14
N PRO A 441 30.49 17.40 18.24
CA PRO A 441 31.19 17.41 19.51
C PRO A 441 32.61 16.84 19.37
N LEU A 442 33.57 17.63 19.82
CA LEU A 442 34.97 17.23 20.01
C LEU A 442 35.13 16.72 21.44
N LEU A 443 35.64 15.51 21.59
CA LEU A 443 35.92 14.94 22.90
C LEU A 443 37.44 14.93 23.15
N SER A 444 37.87 15.48 24.28
CA SER A 444 39.24 15.32 24.74
C SER A 444 39.57 13.84 24.99
N LEU A 445 40.84 13.51 25.04
CA LEU A 445 41.28 12.13 25.34
C LEU A 445 40.71 11.65 26.70
N GLU A 446 40.60 12.53 27.70
CA GLU A 446 40.07 12.19 29.02
C GLU A 446 38.57 11.89 28.96
N GLU A 447 37.78 12.70 28.29
CA GLU A 447 36.35 12.48 28.07
C GLU A 447 36.09 11.22 27.26
N SER A 448 36.85 10.99 26.20
CA SER A 448 36.75 9.79 25.37
C SER A 448 37.09 8.53 26.16
N SER A 449 38.09 8.58 27.02
CA SER A 449 38.46 7.46 27.90
C SER A 449 37.37 7.15 28.93
N LEU A 450 36.75 8.20 29.47
CA LEU A 450 35.58 8.06 30.37
C LEU A 450 34.36 7.48 29.65
N LEU A 451 34.14 7.88 28.40
CA LEU A 451 33.06 7.36 27.60
C LEU A 451 33.26 5.86 27.33
N VAL A 452 34.45 5.45 26.90
CA VAL A 452 34.82 4.03 26.69
C VAL A 452 34.60 3.22 27.97
N LEU A 453 35.08 3.72 29.11
CA LEU A 453 34.89 3.04 30.41
C LEU A 453 33.44 2.87 30.81
N ARG A 454 32.60 3.85 30.53
CA ARG A 454 31.14 3.78 30.79
C ARG A 454 30.43 2.81 29.85
N MET A 455 30.81 2.78 28.56
CA MET A 455 30.30 1.84 27.58
C MET A 455 30.66 0.39 27.90
N GLU A 456 31.86 0.13 28.42
CA GLU A 456 32.26 -1.19 28.91
C GLU A 456 31.45 -1.64 30.15
N ASN A 457 31.01 -0.71 30.98
CA ASN A 457 30.24 -1.00 32.20
C ASN A 457 28.71 -1.03 31.95
N SER A 458 28.22 -0.40 30.90
CA SER A 458 26.80 -0.35 30.53
C SER A 458 26.61 -1.00 29.19
N THR A 459 26.24 -2.28 29.18
CA THR A 459 25.95 -3.03 27.94
C THR A 459 24.48 -3.00 27.53
N GLN A 460 23.60 -2.53 28.41
CA GLN A 460 22.14 -2.45 28.16
C GLN A 460 21.79 -1.19 27.38
N HIS A 461 22.27 -1.10 26.16
CA HIS A 461 21.90 -0.03 25.22
C HIS A 461 21.84 -0.58 23.80
N ARG A 462 21.16 0.15 22.92
CA ARG A 462 20.93 -0.22 21.53
C ARG A 462 21.89 0.46 20.53
N PHE A 463 23.03 1.00 21.01
CA PHE A 463 23.99 1.76 20.20
C PHE A 463 25.30 1.02 20.03
N SER A 464 26.04 1.40 19.00
CA SER A 464 27.40 0.91 18.75
C SER A 464 28.36 2.09 18.59
N PHE A 465 29.56 1.94 19.18
CA PHE A 465 30.59 2.96 19.24
C PHE A 465 31.92 2.41 18.74
N SER A 466 32.68 3.19 17.99
CA SER A 466 34.01 2.83 17.55
C SER A 466 34.92 4.05 17.49
N PHE A 467 36.17 3.86 17.93
CA PHE A 467 37.24 4.89 17.93
C PHE A 467 38.31 4.50 16.93
N ARG A 468 38.74 5.44 16.11
CA ARG A 468 39.82 5.24 15.12
C ARG A 468 40.88 6.31 15.26
N GLY A 469 42.13 5.85 15.36
CA GLY A 469 43.31 6.69 15.55
C GLY A 469 43.52 7.13 17.01
N GLY A 470 44.65 7.79 17.29
CA GLY A 470 44.99 8.25 18.64
C GLY A 470 45.24 7.11 19.64
N ALA A 471 45.02 7.42 20.92
CA ALA A 471 45.28 6.48 22.02
C ALA A 471 44.19 5.41 22.22
N LEU A 472 43.00 5.63 21.65
CA LEU A 472 41.85 4.72 21.73
C LEU A 472 41.59 3.99 20.41
N ASP A 473 42.59 3.92 19.52
CA ASP A 473 42.45 3.24 18.24
C ASP A 473 42.01 1.77 18.41
N GLY A 474 40.90 1.41 17.75
CA GLY A 474 40.27 0.09 17.83
C GLY A 474 39.38 -0.15 19.05
N ALA A 475 39.26 0.80 19.98
CA ALA A 475 38.28 0.68 21.05
C ALA A 475 36.85 0.72 20.46
N SER A 476 36.03 -0.26 20.84
CA SER A 476 34.63 -0.35 20.36
C SER A 476 33.74 -1.00 21.41
N SER A 477 32.46 -0.67 21.36
CA SER A 477 31.42 -1.32 22.18
C SER A 477 30.12 -1.41 21.40
N VAL A 478 29.38 -2.49 21.60
CA VAL A 478 28.08 -2.75 20.99
C VAL A 478 27.10 -3.11 22.11
N GLY A 479 26.00 -2.36 22.19
CA GLY A 479 24.96 -2.66 23.18
C GLY A 479 24.22 -3.96 22.84
N ILE A 480 23.71 -4.63 23.87
CA ILE A 480 23.03 -5.92 23.75
C ILE A 480 21.74 -5.82 22.89
N ASP A 481 21.09 -4.65 22.91
CA ASP A 481 19.88 -4.39 22.11
C ASP A 481 20.18 -3.78 20.72
N HIS A 482 21.45 -3.80 20.30
CA HIS A 482 21.83 -3.33 18.98
C HIS A 482 21.34 -4.31 17.89
N PRO A 483 20.82 -3.84 16.74
CA PRO A 483 20.26 -4.69 15.68
C PRO A 483 21.20 -5.74 15.08
N THR A 484 22.52 -5.58 15.24
CA THR A 484 23.51 -6.58 14.80
C THR A 484 23.68 -7.72 15.82
N VAL A 485 23.26 -7.50 17.08
CA VAL A 485 23.23 -8.54 18.11
C VAL A 485 21.92 -9.32 17.95
N ILE A 486 22.02 -10.51 17.39
CA ILE A 486 20.85 -11.36 17.10
C ILE A 486 20.98 -12.59 18.00
N GLU A 487 20.56 -12.45 19.27
CA GLU A 487 20.66 -13.50 20.28
C GLU A 487 19.44 -13.49 21.19
N GLY A 488 18.95 -14.68 21.57
CA GLY A 488 17.90 -14.87 22.57
C GLY A 488 16.49 -15.08 22.01
N GLY A 489 16.23 -14.79 20.75
CA GLY A 489 14.94 -15.03 20.10
C GLY A 489 14.78 -16.46 19.58
N PRO A 490 13.54 -16.97 19.47
CA PRO A 490 13.27 -18.36 19.07
C PRO A 490 13.66 -18.70 17.63
N ILE A 491 13.83 -17.69 16.77
CA ILE A 491 14.17 -17.86 15.35
C ILE A 491 15.47 -17.15 14.94
N ASP A 492 16.28 -16.71 15.89
CA ASP A 492 17.51 -15.94 15.62
C ASP A 492 18.56 -16.74 14.84
N TRP A 493 18.47 -18.06 14.86
CA TRP A 493 19.26 -18.92 13.98
C TRP A 493 19.05 -18.62 12.49
N TRP A 494 17.87 -18.12 12.10
CA TRP A 494 17.53 -17.85 10.69
C TRP A 494 18.19 -16.57 10.15
N PRO A 495 18.04 -15.38 10.77
CA PRO A 495 18.76 -14.19 10.34
C PRO A 495 20.27 -14.35 10.44
N ASN A 496 20.82 -15.05 11.46
CA ASN A 496 22.24 -15.34 11.54
C ASN A 496 22.70 -16.22 10.37
N LEU A 497 21.96 -17.31 10.04
CA LEU A 497 22.27 -18.15 8.90
C LEU A 497 22.28 -17.38 7.57
N LEU A 498 21.32 -16.49 7.35
CA LEU A 498 21.27 -15.67 6.14
C LEU A 498 22.36 -14.60 6.14
N ARG A 499 22.66 -14.00 7.28
CA ARG A 499 23.76 -13.03 7.40
C ARG A 499 25.07 -13.67 7.02
N ASP A 500 25.44 -14.76 7.65
CA ASP A 500 26.74 -15.40 7.48
C ASP A 500 26.95 -16.01 6.09
N ASN A 501 25.89 -16.55 5.48
CA ASN A 501 26.02 -17.30 4.23
C ASN A 501 25.57 -16.52 2.97
N VAL A 502 24.78 -15.45 3.13
CA VAL A 502 24.22 -14.70 2.00
C VAL A 502 24.64 -13.23 2.05
N TRP A 503 24.35 -12.54 3.15
CA TRP A 503 24.52 -11.08 3.19
C TRP A 503 25.96 -10.65 3.33
N GLU A 504 26.72 -11.24 4.27
CA GLU A 504 28.15 -10.95 4.47
C GLU A 504 29.03 -11.31 3.28
N PRO A 505 28.97 -12.54 2.70
CA PRO A 505 29.84 -12.91 1.58
C PRO A 505 29.64 -12.06 0.33
N VAL A 506 28.44 -11.48 0.15
CA VAL A 506 28.11 -10.64 -1.01
C VAL A 506 28.19 -9.15 -0.67
N GLY A 507 28.35 -8.78 0.60
CA GLY A 507 28.38 -7.39 1.06
C GLY A 507 27.05 -6.66 0.91
N ILE A 508 25.91 -7.37 1.03
CA ILE A 508 24.58 -6.78 0.87
C ILE A 508 24.14 -6.18 2.20
N GLY A 509 24.35 -4.88 2.38
CA GLY A 509 23.89 -4.14 3.55
C GLY A 509 22.37 -4.06 3.67
N ILE A 510 21.89 -3.70 4.87
CA ILE A 510 20.47 -3.72 5.23
C ILE A 510 19.58 -2.87 4.31
N ASN A 511 20.07 -1.72 3.86
CA ASN A 511 19.32 -0.85 2.94
C ASN A 511 19.05 -1.53 1.59
N LEU A 512 20.02 -2.28 1.06
CA LEU A 512 19.84 -3.02 -0.19
C LEU A 512 18.93 -4.23 0.01
N GLN A 513 19.03 -4.95 1.14
CA GLN A 513 18.08 -6.00 1.52
C GLN A 513 16.66 -5.46 1.54
N TRP A 514 16.45 -4.24 2.08
CA TRP A 514 15.16 -3.57 2.15
C TRP A 514 14.58 -3.21 0.79
N ILE A 515 15.41 -2.72 -0.13
CA ILE A 515 15.01 -2.44 -1.53
C ILE A 515 14.61 -3.73 -2.23
N ILE A 516 15.35 -4.83 -2.06
CA ILE A 516 15.03 -6.15 -2.62
C ILE A 516 13.67 -6.64 -2.11
N LEU A 517 13.37 -6.43 -0.81
CA LEU A 517 12.05 -6.74 -0.25
C LEU A 517 10.96 -5.92 -0.95
N GLY A 518 11.16 -4.61 -1.10
CA GLY A 518 10.21 -3.74 -1.79
C GLY A 518 9.91 -4.22 -3.21
N MET A 519 10.95 -4.54 -3.99
CA MET A 519 10.79 -5.05 -5.35
C MET A 519 10.01 -6.36 -5.39
N THR A 520 10.33 -7.31 -4.51
CA THR A 520 9.66 -8.62 -4.47
C THR A 520 8.22 -8.51 -3.93
N PHE A 521 7.98 -7.65 -2.95
CA PHE A 521 6.64 -7.32 -2.46
C PHE A 521 5.78 -6.72 -3.59
N GLY A 522 6.31 -5.72 -4.31
CA GLY A 522 5.62 -5.08 -5.44
C GLY A 522 5.26 -6.06 -6.55
N MET A 523 6.18 -6.98 -6.88
CA MET A 523 5.94 -8.04 -7.87
C MET A 523 4.69 -8.85 -7.55
N VAL A 524 4.51 -9.25 -6.29
CA VAL A 524 3.40 -10.10 -5.87
C VAL A 524 2.12 -9.30 -5.63
N MET A 525 2.21 -8.14 -4.98
CA MET A 525 1.07 -7.31 -4.62
C MET A 525 0.24 -6.90 -5.83
N GLY A 526 0.91 -6.48 -6.92
CA GLY A 526 0.25 -6.09 -8.16
C GLY A 526 -0.49 -7.24 -8.81
N VAL A 527 0.15 -8.40 -8.92
CA VAL A 527 -0.45 -9.63 -9.47
C VAL A 527 -1.62 -10.10 -8.62
N ALA A 528 -1.43 -10.19 -7.29
CA ALA A 528 -2.46 -10.66 -6.38
C ALA A 528 -3.71 -9.75 -6.39
N GLY A 529 -3.53 -8.44 -6.36
CA GLY A 529 -4.63 -7.48 -6.43
C GLY A 529 -5.42 -7.56 -7.74
N ALA A 530 -4.71 -7.54 -8.87
CA ALA A 530 -5.32 -7.56 -10.19
C ALA A 530 -6.08 -8.85 -10.47
N LEU A 531 -5.47 -10.01 -10.16
CA LEU A 531 -6.09 -11.31 -10.42
C LEU A 531 -7.21 -11.63 -9.44
N SER A 532 -7.14 -11.18 -8.19
CA SER A 532 -8.25 -11.33 -7.24
C SER A 532 -9.47 -10.53 -7.70
N ARG A 533 -9.30 -9.27 -8.15
CA ARG A 533 -10.38 -8.44 -8.70
C ARG A 533 -10.97 -9.08 -9.98
N SER A 534 -10.13 -9.58 -10.86
CA SER A 534 -10.56 -10.28 -12.06
C SER A 534 -11.37 -11.53 -11.73
N LEU A 535 -10.83 -12.42 -10.91
CA LEU A 535 -11.50 -13.66 -10.53
C LEU A 535 -12.84 -13.39 -9.83
N PHE A 536 -12.86 -12.43 -8.90
CA PHE A 536 -14.09 -11.99 -8.27
C PHE A 536 -15.13 -11.55 -9.31
N SER A 537 -14.72 -10.73 -10.29
CA SER A 537 -15.61 -10.25 -11.35
C SER A 537 -16.21 -11.35 -12.22
N MET A 538 -15.50 -12.49 -12.36
CA MET A 538 -15.99 -13.67 -13.10
C MET A 538 -16.98 -14.51 -12.31
N LEU A 539 -16.86 -14.53 -10.98
CA LEU A 539 -17.67 -15.33 -10.06
C LEU A 539 -19.00 -14.69 -9.68
N ILE A 540 -19.18 -13.40 -9.95
CA ILE A 540 -20.39 -12.66 -9.61
C ILE A 540 -21.34 -12.54 -10.81
N PRO A 541 -22.69 -12.54 -10.58
CA PRO A 541 -23.64 -12.23 -11.63
C PRO A 541 -23.58 -10.76 -12.04
N LYS A 542 -23.75 -10.47 -13.34
CA LYS A 542 -23.77 -9.09 -13.87
C LYS A 542 -24.90 -8.26 -13.28
N SER A 543 -26.02 -8.89 -12.95
CA SER A 543 -27.20 -8.25 -12.33
C SER A 543 -26.96 -7.75 -10.90
N LYS A 544 -25.88 -8.20 -10.19
CA LYS A 544 -25.56 -7.86 -8.80
C LYS A 544 -24.11 -7.39 -8.61
N THR A 545 -23.51 -6.83 -9.64
CA THR A 545 -22.08 -6.47 -9.62
C THR A 545 -21.75 -5.45 -8.55
N THR A 546 -22.57 -4.40 -8.39
CA THR A 546 -22.29 -3.30 -7.48
C THR A 546 -22.50 -3.71 -6.03
N GLU A 547 -23.53 -4.51 -5.77
CA GLU A 547 -23.76 -5.12 -4.45
C GLU A 547 -22.56 -5.97 -4.02
N PHE A 548 -22.12 -6.89 -4.86
CA PHE A 548 -21.00 -7.78 -4.54
C PHE A 548 -19.65 -7.05 -4.47
N PHE A 549 -19.38 -6.06 -5.31
CA PHE A 549 -18.17 -5.24 -5.18
C PHE A 549 -18.23 -4.34 -3.93
N GLY A 550 -19.41 -3.95 -3.48
CA GLY A 550 -19.61 -3.34 -2.17
C GLY A 550 -19.18 -4.27 -1.02
N PHE A 551 -19.57 -5.55 -1.06
CA PHE A 551 -19.09 -6.56 -0.10
C PHE A 551 -17.58 -6.81 -0.22
N PHE A 552 -17.04 -6.87 -1.42
CA PHE A 552 -15.61 -7.04 -1.63
C PHE A 552 -14.79 -5.91 -1.00
N ALA A 553 -15.26 -4.67 -1.18
CA ALA A 553 -14.64 -3.50 -0.55
C ALA A 553 -14.81 -3.52 0.99
N PHE A 554 -15.98 -3.94 1.49
CA PHE A 554 -16.22 -4.13 2.93
C PHE A 554 -15.22 -5.12 3.54
N ILE A 555 -15.11 -6.31 2.95
CA ILE A 555 -14.19 -7.35 3.41
C ILE A 555 -12.76 -6.83 3.39
N GLY A 556 -12.31 -6.21 2.30
CA GLY A 556 -10.97 -5.65 2.19
C GLY A 556 -10.63 -4.60 3.27
N LYS A 557 -11.63 -3.91 3.83
CA LYS A 557 -11.43 -2.93 4.91
C LYS A 557 -11.63 -3.52 6.31
N ALA A 558 -12.60 -4.42 6.50
CA ALA A 558 -12.90 -5.00 7.81
C ALA A 558 -11.77 -5.89 8.34
N VAL A 559 -10.99 -6.47 7.43
CA VAL A 559 -10.00 -7.49 7.72
C VAL A 559 -8.60 -6.95 7.94
N SER A 560 -8.28 -5.76 7.45
CA SER A 560 -6.95 -5.13 7.66
C SER A 560 -6.58 -4.88 9.15
N VAL A 561 -7.37 -5.43 10.07
CA VAL A 561 -7.20 -5.34 11.53
C VAL A 561 -6.68 -6.64 12.14
N LEU A 562 -6.97 -7.80 11.53
CA LEU A 562 -6.61 -9.11 12.11
C LEU A 562 -5.10 -9.35 12.09
N GLY A 563 -4.44 -9.10 10.97
CA GLY A 563 -2.99 -9.27 10.84
C GLY A 563 -2.18 -8.44 11.84
N PRO A 564 -2.41 -7.13 11.98
CA PRO A 564 -1.77 -6.32 13.01
C PRO A 564 -2.05 -6.79 14.44
N ILE A 565 -3.24 -7.29 14.75
CA ILE A 565 -3.55 -7.84 16.08
C ILE A 565 -2.74 -9.11 16.33
N VAL A 566 -2.70 -10.03 15.37
CA VAL A 566 -1.92 -11.28 15.48
C VAL A 566 -0.44 -10.94 15.66
N TYR A 567 0.09 -10.02 14.84
CA TYR A 567 1.45 -9.52 14.99
C TYR A 567 1.71 -8.99 16.41
N ALA A 568 0.87 -8.07 16.91
CA ALA A 568 1.06 -7.43 18.20
C ALA A 568 1.06 -8.45 19.36
N ILE A 569 0.16 -9.43 19.34
CA ILE A 569 0.09 -10.49 20.35
C ILE A 569 1.36 -11.35 20.33
N VAL A 570 1.81 -11.77 19.16
CA VAL A 570 2.98 -12.64 19.03
C VAL A 570 4.26 -11.86 19.32
N ALA A 571 4.39 -10.63 18.81
CA ALA A 571 5.53 -9.77 19.08
C ALA A 571 5.70 -9.46 20.57
N ALA A 572 4.59 -9.19 21.29
CA ALA A 572 4.61 -8.94 22.72
C ALA A 572 4.91 -10.19 23.56
N SER A 573 4.60 -11.38 23.07
CA SER A 573 4.80 -12.64 23.81
C SER A 573 6.13 -13.34 23.49
N MET A 574 6.74 -13.02 22.35
CA MET A 574 7.99 -13.64 21.87
C MET A 574 8.98 -12.55 21.43
N ASP A 575 8.93 -12.17 20.14
CA ASP A 575 9.70 -11.08 19.56
C ASP A 575 9.04 -10.55 18.26
N SER A 576 9.52 -9.41 17.76
CA SER A 576 9.00 -8.77 16.56
C SER A 576 9.22 -9.60 15.28
N ARG A 577 10.26 -10.44 15.22
CA ARG A 577 10.53 -11.35 14.09
C ARG A 577 9.49 -12.47 14.03
N MET A 578 9.19 -13.08 15.18
CA MET A 578 8.09 -14.04 15.29
C MET A 578 6.73 -13.40 15.01
N GLY A 579 6.52 -12.16 15.47
CA GLY A 579 5.33 -11.37 15.15
C GLY A 579 5.14 -11.26 13.64
N LEU A 580 6.16 -10.86 12.90
CA LEU A 580 6.10 -10.75 11.44
C LEU A 580 5.87 -12.10 10.76
N LEU A 581 6.55 -13.15 11.21
CA LEU A 581 6.37 -14.51 10.69
C LEU A 581 4.94 -15.03 10.91
N SER A 582 4.30 -14.68 12.01
CA SER A 582 2.92 -15.12 12.33
C SER A 582 1.90 -14.65 11.30
N VAL A 583 2.15 -13.54 10.61
CA VAL A 583 1.26 -12.99 9.57
C VAL A 583 1.24 -13.87 8.31
N VAL A 584 2.22 -14.75 8.12
CA VAL A 584 2.22 -15.73 7.02
C VAL A 584 1.10 -16.77 7.20
N VAL A 585 0.68 -17.05 8.43
CA VAL A 585 -0.36 -18.05 8.73
C VAL A 585 -1.71 -17.73 8.09
N PRO A 586 -2.28 -16.53 8.23
CA PRO A 586 -3.50 -16.15 7.50
C PRO A 586 -3.35 -16.28 5.98
N ILE A 587 -2.18 -15.97 5.41
CA ILE A 587 -1.95 -16.09 3.96
C ILE A 587 -2.04 -17.57 3.54
N LEU A 588 -1.37 -18.47 4.26
CA LEU A 588 -1.43 -19.91 4.00
C LEU A 588 -2.84 -20.45 4.15
N MET A 589 -3.58 -20.04 5.19
CA MET A 589 -4.98 -20.40 5.37
C MET A 589 -5.85 -19.91 4.20
N GLY A 590 -5.66 -18.67 3.77
CA GLY A 590 -6.34 -18.10 2.61
C GLY A 590 -6.05 -18.88 1.33
N MET A 591 -4.81 -19.30 1.11
CA MET A 591 -4.42 -20.16 0.00
C MET A 591 -5.15 -21.52 0.06
N CYS A 592 -5.28 -22.14 1.24
CA CYS A 592 -6.00 -23.41 1.38
C CYS A 592 -7.46 -23.26 0.96
N PHE A 593 -8.16 -22.22 1.42
CA PHE A 593 -9.52 -21.92 0.95
C PHE A 593 -9.58 -21.71 -0.56
N PHE A 594 -8.64 -20.98 -1.09
CA PHE A 594 -8.57 -20.65 -2.51
C PHE A 594 -8.37 -21.89 -3.39
N PHE A 595 -7.58 -22.87 -2.96
CA PHE A 595 -7.40 -24.14 -3.69
C PHE A 595 -8.68 -24.97 -3.81
N VAL A 596 -9.63 -24.81 -2.90
CA VAL A 596 -10.92 -25.50 -2.92
C VAL A 596 -11.95 -24.80 -3.82
N VAL A 597 -11.71 -23.54 -4.21
CA VAL A 597 -12.61 -22.78 -5.10
C VAL A 597 -12.70 -23.44 -6.48
N ASP A 598 -13.91 -23.83 -6.88
CA ASP A 598 -14.21 -24.31 -8.23
C ASP A 598 -14.69 -23.12 -9.09
N VAL A 599 -13.77 -22.59 -9.90
CA VAL A 599 -14.03 -21.40 -10.70
C VAL A 599 -15.10 -21.63 -11.77
N GLU A 600 -15.11 -22.81 -12.40
CA GLU A 600 -16.08 -23.15 -13.46
C GLU A 600 -17.49 -23.22 -12.90
N GLU A 601 -17.65 -23.87 -11.76
CA GLU A 601 -18.92 -23.94 -11.04
C GLU A 601 -19.40 -22.55 -10.64
N GLY A 602 -18.51 -21.67 -10.11
CA GLY A 602 -18.86 -20.29 -9.75
C GLY A 602 -19.33 -19.47 -10.94
N ILE A 603 -18.67 -19.60 -12.10
CA ILE A 603 -19.07 -18.93 -13.34
C ILE A 603 -20.43 -19.46 -13.83
N ARG A 604 -20.70 -20.75 -13.69
CA ARG A 604 -21.98 -21.38 -14.04
C ARG A 604 -23.12 -20.80 -13.21
N VAL A 605 -22.95 -20.77 -11.87
CA VAL A 605 -23.95 -20.22 -10.95
C VAL A 605 -24.23 -18.74 -11.26
N ALA A 606 -23.19 -17.95 -11.53
CA ALA A 606 -23.37 -16.54 -11.90
C ALA A 606 -24.21 -16.37 -13.17
N ARG A 607 -24.01 -17.21 -14.19
CA ARG A 607 -24.81 -17.19 -15.44
C ARG A 607 -26.25 -17.63 -15.22
N GLU A 608 -26.48 -18.62 -14.38
CA GLU A 608 -27.84 -19.08 -14.03
C GLU A 608 -28.65 -17.98 -13.37
N VAL A 609 -28.06 -17.26 -12.40
CA VAL A 609 -28.70 -16.12 -11.74
C VAL A 609 -29.04 -15.01 -12.73
N ASP A 610 -28.12 -14.65 -13.63
CA ASP A 610 -28.36 -13.64 -14.67
C ASP A 610 -29.49 -14.07 -15.63
N GLY A 611 -29.58 -15.36 -15.98
CA GLY A 611 -30.64 -15.93 -16.80
C GLY A 611 -32.02 -15.87 -16.12
N GLU A 612 -32.09 -16.14 -14.82
CA GLU A 612 -33.32 -16.02 -14.03
C GLU A 612 -33.81 -14.58 -13.92
N VAL A 613 -32.89 -13.60 -13.74
CA VAL A 613 -33.24 -12.18 -13.71
C VAL A 613 -33.76 -11.71 -15.08
N ALA A 614 -33.12 -12.14 -16.17
CA ALA A 614 -33.54 -11.81 -17.52
C ALA A 614 -34.91 -12.39 -17.89
N SER A 615 -35.28 -13.58 -17.35
CA SER A 615 -36.55 -14.26 -17.60
C SER A 615 -37.71 -13.82 -16.68
N GLY A 616 -37.40 -12.95 -15.69
CA GLY A 616 -38.43 -12.51 -14.71
C GLY A 616 -38.84 -13.56 -13.69
N THR A 617 -38.14 -14.72 -13.65
CA THR A 617 -38.48 -15.84 -12.76
C THR A 617 -38.05 -15.63 -11.30
N ASN A 618 -37.29 -14.59 -11.00
CA ASN A 618 -36.81 -14.28 -9.63
C ASN A 618 -37.79 -13.49 -8.75
N GLU A 619 -39.00 -13.18 -9.24
CA GLU A 619 -39.99 -12.42 -8.45
C GLU A 619 -40.91 -13.25 -7.54
N VAL A 620 -40.77 -14.58 -7.55
CA VAL A 620 -41.66 -15.46 -6.75
C VAL A 620 -40.83 -16.53 -6.03
N VAL A 621 -40.24 -16.21 -4.90
CA VAL A 621 -40.08 -17.14 -3.73
C VAL A 621 -39.93 -16.32 -2.45
#